data_fddef2ee55751961ac71d9095b438134
#
_entry.id   fddef2ee55751961ac71d9095b438134
#
_cell.length_a   1.000
_cell.length_b   1.000
_cell.length_c   1.000
_cell.angle_alpha   90.00
_cell.angle_beta   90.00
_cell.angle_gamma   90.00
#
_symmetry.space_group_name_H-M   'P 1'
#
loop_
_entity.id
_entity.type
_entity.pdbx_description
1 polymer ?
#
loop_
_entity_poly.entity_id
_entity_poly.type
_entity_poly.pdbx_seq_one_letter_code
_entity_poly.pdbx_strand_id
1 'polypeptide(L)'
;MNKELDTINMNDPDARADLALLTKDIEVLKWFIPDVEPSVRLNIIKNPLFNRDLFTKIKYDEYELNTALLKTKILTRKERKNIQEKLGLIKQTNKINKSFCPLPWNHLGITTNGDIRACCQMIYKPYGMLDINVKDVTNINSVRNLSVLKNVRKEMLSGKKPKLCNLCWLEEDNDLKSKRIHQNMIYSGMFSLAKKYTKNNGEIDTDNIPLNYLDLRLGNKCNLRCRSCGPTESDQWYKDCNALGTNEIIFYDTKTYKLENIDGTITINTNDFNWPQATNFLDQILDTYKNINRLYFTGGEPTINIPHIQFLEKLIDKKMAKHIYLEYNSNGMAMPERLLNIWKNFDGIGIGFSIDGIDKRFEYLRYPGKWNKFINTLKKLDKFYSSFSNFRSSLAPTISIYNFIHMLDMQEFVFTKTPKWFSKDIPIHVLEGPDYMSAKILPNYAKEKIKIIYENWFETLNNINIVLVPPNHHSHIKSTTIKSFTGLLNYLNDESLNNEQLLNDFYIKTEIMDKQRNQNWKETFPELNEILINK
;
A
#
# COMPACT_ATOMS: atom_id res chain seq x y z
N MET A 1 2.69 5.34 51.37
CA MET A 1 2.69 5.73 49.95
C MET A 1 3.80 4.95 49.27
N ASN A 2 3.63 4.43 48.07
CA ASN A 2 4.62 3.56 47.43
C ASN A 2 5.79 4.41 46.93
N LYS A 3 7.04 4.01 47.23
CA LYS A 3 8.26 4.77 46.89
C LYS A 3 8.37 5.09 45.39
N GLU A 4 7.83 4.24 44.49
CA GLU A 4 7.87 4.49 43.05
C GLU A 4 7.00 5.68 42.63
N LEU A 5 5.85 5.92 43.30
CA LEU A 5 4.98 7.06 43.02
C LEU A 5 5.61 8.40 43.44
N ASP A 6 6.51 8.37 44.43
CA ASP A 6 7.20 9.58 44.92
C ASP A 6 8.36 9.99 43.99
N THR A 7 8.72 9.17 43.01
CA THR A 7 9.87 9.38 42.11
C THR A 7 9.53 10.13 40.82
N ILE A 8 8.26 10.34 40.54
CA ILE A 8 7.82 10.95 39.28
C ILE A 8 6.97 12.20 39.50
N ASN A 9 6.94 13.07 38.49
CA ASN A 9 6.02 14.20 38.50
C ASN A 9 4.59 13.69 38.15
N MET A 10 3.74 13.62 39.16
CA MET A 10 2.37 13.14 39.04
C MET A 10 1.45 14.01 38.16
N ASN A 11 1.85 15.26 37.88
CA ASN A 11 1.13 16.12 36.94
C ASN A 11 1.52 15.86 35.47
N ASP A 12 2.59 15.10 35.23
CA ASP A 12 3.06 14.74 33.90
C ASP A 12 2.44 13.41 33.44
N PRO A 13 1.57 13.42 32.39
CA PRO A 13 0.95 12.22 31.85
C PRO A 13 1.96 11.21 31.31
N ASP A 14 3.04 11.69 30.70
CA ASP A 14 4.05 10.80 30.08
C ASP A 14 4.84 10.08 31.20
N ALA A 15 5.20 10.76 32.26
CA ALA A 15 5.86 10.15 33.42
C ALA A 15 4.97 9.10 34.13
N ARG A 16 3.67 9.37 34.27
CA ARG A 16 2.70 8.39 34.79
C ARG A 16 2.55 7.17 33.86
N ALA A 17 2.51 7.42 32.55
CA ALA A 17 2.40 6.34 31.56
C ALA A 17 3.64 5.43 31.55
N ASP A 18 4.83 6.00 31.65
CA ASP A 18 6.08 5.24 31.73
C ASP A 18 6.16 4.41 32.99
N LEU A 19 5.79 4.98 34.16
CA LEU A 19 5.75 4.23 35.42
C LEU A 19 4.72 3.09 35.36
N ALA A 20 3.53 3.33 34.78
CA ALA A 20 2.51 2.29 34.61
C ALA A 20 2.99 1.12 33.70
N LEU A 21 3.87 1.40 32.74
CA LEU A 21 4.45 0.36 31.88
C LEU A 21 5.56 -0.43 32.57
N LEU A 22 6.40 0.22 33.34
CA LEU A 22 7.68 -0.31 33.84
C LEU A 22 7.62 -0.86 35.26
N THR A 23 6.64 -0.45 36.07
CA THR A 23 6.54 -0.90 37.46
C THR A 23 6.40 -2.42 37.57
N LYS A 24 7.03 -2.97 38.61
CA LYS A 24 6.91 -4.37 39.01
C LYS A 24 5.99 -4.54 40.22
N ASP A 25 5.33 -3.47 40.65
CA ASP A 25 4.42 -3.46 41.78
C ASP A 25 2.97 -3.32 41.33
N ILE A 26 2.16 -4.34 41.66
CA ILE A 26 0.74 -4.37 41.29
C ILE A 26 -0.08 -3.27 41.97
N GLU A 27 0.33 -2.82 43.16
CA GLU A 27 -0.36 -1.75 43.86
C GLU A 27 -0.18 -0.41 43.17
N VAL A 28 0.98 -0.18 42.55
CA VAL A 28 1.20 1.00 41.70
C VAL A 28 0.27 0.96 40.47
N LEU A 29 0.11 -0.20 39.81
CA LEU A 29 -0.84 -0.34 38.73
C LEU A 29 -2.29 -0.09 39.14
N LYS A 30 -2.70 -0.57 40.32
CA LYS A 30 -4.04 -0.33 40.85
C LYS A 30 -4.29 1.16 41.12
N TRP A 31 -3.25 1.88 41.51
CA TRP A 31 -3.35 3.31 41.74
C TRP A 31 -3.65 4.09 40.46
N PHE A 32 -3.12 3.66 39.32
CA PHE A 32 -3.32 4.29 38.02
C PHE A 32 -4.63 3.88 37.31
N ILE A 33 -5.38 2.90 37.79
CA ILE A 33 -6.63 2.43 37.12
C ILE A 33 -7.61 3.59 36.83
N PRO A 34 -7.87 4.56 37.75
CA PRO A 34 -8.79 5.65 37.50
C PRO A 34 -8.19 6.80 36.67
N ASP A 35 -6.95 6.69 36.21
CA ASP A 35 -6.31 7.76 35.44
C ASP A 35 -7.14 8.13 34.19
N VAL A 36 -7.28 9.43 33.98
CA VAL A 36 -8.07 9.96 32.86
C VAL A 36 -7.34 9.86 31.52
N GLU A 37 -6.00 9.76 31.57
CA GLU A 37 -5.19 9.73 30.36
C GLU A 37 -5.19 8.35 29.69
N PRO A 38 -5.55 8.27 28.40
CA PRO A 38 -5.57 7.00 27.65
C PRO A 38 -4.21 6.29 27.61
N SER A 39 -3.11 7.05 27.49
CA SER A 39 -1.75 6.51 27.45
C SER A 39 -1.38 5.76 28.73
N VAL A 40 -1.78 6.28 29.90
CA VAL A 40 -1.56 5.63 31.21
C VAL A 40 -2.33 4.30 31.26
N ARG A 41 -3.62 4.32 30.94
CA ARG A 41 -4.47 3.11 30.91
C ARG A 41 -3.98 2.07 29.91
N LEU A 42 -3.50 2.51 28.75
CA LEU A 42 -2.91 1.64 27.72
C LEU A 42 -1.67 0.92 28.26
N ASN A 43 -0.82 1.62 29.00
CA ASN A 43 0.40 1.05 29.56
C ASN A 43 0.13 0.13 30.75
N ILE A 44 -0.94 0.35 31.53
CA ILE A 44 -1.42 -0.66 32.50
C ILE A 44 -1.74 -1.98 31.78
N ILE A 45 -2.47 -1.93 30.67
CA ILE A 45 -2.84 -3.14 29.89
C ILE A 45 -1.61 -3.83 29.31
N LYS A 46 -0.58 -3.08 28.92
CA LYS A 46 0.68 -3.61 28.37
C LYS A 46 1.63 -4.15 29.44
N ASN A 47 1.45 -3.77 30.70
CA ASN A 47 2.32 -4.23 31.79
C ASN A 47 2.17 -5.74 32.01
N PRO A 48 3.28 -6.48 32.22
CA PRO A 48 3.23 -7.94 32.48
C PRO A 48 2.40 -8.36 33.69
N LEU A 49 2.20 -7.49 34.67
CA LEU A 49 1.37 -7.73 35.85
C LEU A 49 -0.14 -7.55 35.60
N PHE A 50 -0.54 -7.06 34.42
CA PHE A 50 -1.95 -6.87 34.08
C PHE A 50 -2.71 -8.19 34.14
N ASN A 51 -3.75 -8.23 34.96
CA ASN A 51 -4.50 -9.44 35.26
C ASN A 51 -6.02 -9.21 35.24
N ARG A 52 -6.77 -10.26 35.60
CA ARG A 52 -8.23 -10.24 35.58
C ARG A 52 -8.85 -9.22 36.55
N ASP A 53 -8.27 -9.03 37.72
CA ASP A 53 -8.77 -8.06 38.71
C ASP A 53 -8.60 -6.62 38.20
N LEU A 54 -7.45 -6.29 37.63
CA LEU A 54 -7.20 -4.99 37.02
C LEU A 54 -8.12 -4.74 35.81
N PHE A 55 -8.36 -5.77 34.96
CA PHE A 55 -9.27 -5.67 33.83
C PHE A 55 -10.68 -5.26 34.23
N THR A 56 -11.23 -5.81 35.30
CA THR A 56 -12.61 -5.51 35.73
C THR A 56 -12.79 -4.05 36.21
N LYS A 57 -11.72 -3.36 36.52
CA LYS A 57 -11.72 -2.01 37.11
C LYS A 57 -11.32 -0.93 36.12
N ILE A 58 -10.62 -1.27 35.03
CA ILE A 58 -10.13 -0.29 34.06
C ILE A 58 -11.22 0.12 33.06
N LYS A 59 -11.30 1.41 32.75
CA LYS A 59 -12.15 1.91 31.66
C LYS A 59 -11.44 1.72 30.31
N TYR A 60 -12.11 1.12 29.33
CA TYR A 60 -11.54 0.76 28.04
C TYR A 60 -12.47 1.10 26.85
N ASP A 61 -13.05 2.29 26.87
CA ASP A 61 -14.01 2.70 25.81
C ASP A 61 -13.31 3.13 24.52
N GLU A 62 -12.01 3.35 24.53
CA GLU A 62 -11.21 3.80 23.40
C GLU A 62 -10.69 2.64 22.56
N TYR A 63 -10.48 2.94 21.29
CA TYR A 63 -10.04 1.95 20.28
C TYR A 63 -8.72 1.26 20.65
N GLU A 64 -7.73 2.04 21.10
CA GLU A 64 -6.38 1.53 21.42
C GLU A 64 -6.37 0.60 22.62
N LEU A 65 -7.11 0.96 23.67
CA LEU A 65 -7.25 0.12 24.86
C LEU A 65 -7.96 -1.19 24.51
N ASN A 66 -9.02 -1.16 23.72
CA ASN A 66 -9.72 -2.33 23.25
C ASN A 66 -8.79 -3.24 22.40
N THR A 67 -7.96 -2.66 21.53
CA THR A 67 -7.00 -3.40 20.73
C THR A 67 -5.91 -4.05 21.59
N ALA A 68 -5.39 -3.33 22.61
CA ALA A 68 -4.42 -3.87 23.54
C ALA A 68 -5.01 -5.03 24.37
N LEU A 69 -6.24 -4.90 24.85
CA LEU A 69 -6.96 -5.96 25.59
C LEU A 69 -7.09 -7.24 24.78
N LEU A 70 -7.36 -7.16 23.46
CA LEU A 70 -7.46 -8.35 22.62
C LEU A 70 -6.14 -9.14 22.51
N LYS A 71 -4.99 -8.51 22.74
CA LYS A 71 -3.68 -9.18 22.77
C LYS A 71 -3.44 -9.93 24.08
N THR A 72 -4.21 -9.64 25.13
CA THR A 72 -4.09 -10.34 26.42
C THR A 72 -4.80 -11.70 26.43
N LYS A 73 -4.41 -12.59 27.36
CA LYS A 73 -5.06 -13.89 27.57
C LYS A 73 -6.16 -13.85 28.64
N ILE A 74 -6.41 -12.70 29.27
CA ILE A 74 -7.28 -12.57 30.45
C ILE A 74 -8.76 -12.47 30.11
N LEU A 75 -9.12 -12.18 28.86
CA LEU A 75 -10.51 -12.04 28.42
C LEU A 75 -11.23 -13.38 28.32
N THR A 76 -12.45 -13.43 28.87
CA THR A 76 -13.39 -14.52 28.55
C THR A 76 -13.80 -14.47 27.07
N ARG A 77 -14.33 -15.59 26.55
CA ARG A 77 -14.84 -15.67 25.19
C ARG A 77 -15.92 -14.61 24.90
N LYS A 78 -16.80 -14.33 25.87
CA LYS A 78 -17.88 -13.33 25.75
C LYS A 78 -17.32 -11.90 25.70
N GLU A 79 -16.36 -11.57 26.57
CA GLU A 79 -15.74 -10.24 26.61
C GLU A 79 -14.88 -9.98 25.39
N ARG A 80 -14.10 -10.97 24.97
CA ARG A 80 -13.35 -10.91 23.72
C ARG A 80 -14.29 -10.63 22.54
N LYS A 81 -15.43 -11.33 22.49
CA LYS A 81 -16.45 -11.11 21.47
C LYS A 81 -17.00 -9.68 21.54
N ASN A 82 -17.37 -9.18 22.71
CA ASN A 82 -17.90 -7.82 22.88
C ASN A 82 -16.88 -6.75 22.45
N ILE A 83 -15.61 -6.93 22.82
CA ILE A 83 -14.53 -6.01 22.41
C ILE A 83 -14.31 -6.09 20.90
N GLN A 84 -14.30 -7.28 20.33
CA GLN A 84 -14.22 -7.47 18.89
C GLN A 84 -15.41 -6.85 18.15
N GLU A 85 -16.61 -6.92 18.72
CA GLU A 85 -17.80 -6.23 18.19
C GLU A 85 -17.67 -4.71 18.26
N LYS A 86 -17.19 -4.16 19.40
CA LYS A 86 -16.92 -2.71 19.54
C LYS A 86 -15.88 -2.22 18.54
N LEU A 87 -14.83 -3.02 18.29
CA LEU A 87 -13.78 -2.73 17.31
C LEU A 87 -14.16 -3.09 15.87
N GLY A 88 -15.33 -3.73 15.66
CA GLY A 88 -15.73 -4.27 14.37
C GLY A 88 -14.88 -5.43 13.86
N LEU A 89 -14.18 -6.13 14.76
CA LEU A 89 -13.27 -7.23 14.43
C LEU A 89 -13.95 -8.60 14.38
N ILE A 90 -15.15 -8.76 14.93
CA ILE A 90 -15.95 -9.96 14.69
C ILE A 90 -16.69 -9.78 13.38
N LYS A 91 -16.56 -10.77 12.52
CA LYS A 91 -17.55 -11.00 11.48
C LYS A 91 -18.92 -10.98 12.17
N GLN A 92 -19.61 -9.84 12.10
CA GLN A 92 -21.06 -9.93 12.23
C GLN A 92 -21.47 -10.91 11.14
N THR A 93 -22.17 -11.98 11.51
CA THR A 93 -22.85 -12.90 10.61
C THR A 93 -23.96 -12.22 9.80
N ASN A 94 -24.13 -10.92 9.93
CA ASN A 94 -24.80 -10.08 8.95
C ASN A 94 -23.93 -10.08 7.70
N LYS A 95 -24.43 -10.72 6.63
CA LYS A 95 -23.85 -10.72 5.29
C LYS A 95 -23.22 -9.36 5.02
N ILE A 96 -21.89 -9.25 5.12
CA ILE A 96 -21.17 -8.08 4.61
C ILE A 96 -21.66 -7.94 3.19
N ASN A 97 -22.29 -6.80 2.89
CA ASN A 97 -22.75 -6.51 1.56
C ASN A 97 -21.57 -6.77 0.61
N LYS A 98 -21.74 -7.74 -0.30
CA LYS A 98 -20.66 -8.18 -1.19
C LYS A 98 -20.05 -7.03 -2.03
N SER A 99 -20.73 -5.89 -2.11
CA SER A 99 -20.27 -4.69 -2.82
C SER A 99 -19.55 -3.67 -1.94
N PHE A 100 -19.52 -3.82 -0.61
CA PHE A 100 -18.98 -2.82 0.31
C PHE A 100 -17.44 -2.74 0.23
N CYS A 101 -16.92 -1.51 0.28
CA CYS A 101 -15.51 -1.17 0.48
C CYS A 101 -15.43 -0.02 1.50
N PRO A 102 -14.54 -0.05 2.51
CA PRO A 102 -14.46 1.02 3.51
C PRO A 102 -13.87 2.32 2.96
N LEU A 103 -13.06 2.27 1.90
CA LEU A 103 -12.29 3.42 1.42
C LEU A 103 -13.12 4.66 1.08
N PRO A 104 -14.30 4.58 0.44
CA PRO A 104 -15.11 5.76 0.21
C PRO A 104 -15.54 6.52 1.48
N TRP A 105 -15.41 5.93 2.66
CA TRP A 105 -15.76 6.53 3.95
C TRP A 105 -14.57 7.07 4.73
N ASN A 106 -13.44 6.39 4.72
CA ASN A 106 -12.33 6.65 5.64
C ASN A 106 -11.00 6.98 4.97
N HIS A 107 -10.99 7.20 3.67
CA HIS A 107 -9.78 7.37 2.89
C HIS A 107 -9.85 8.56 1.92
N LEU A 108 -8.72 9.18 1.65
CA LEU A 108 -8.49 10.09 0.52
C LEU A 108 -7.14 9.75 -0.13
N GLY A 109 -7.11 9.79 -1.45
CA GLY A 109 -5.90 9.69 -2.24
C GLY A 109 -5.57 11.02 -2.91
N ILE A 110 -4.29 11.37 -2.96
CA ILE A 110 -3.77 12.56 -3.65
C ILE A 110 -2.76 12.10 -4.69
N THR A 111 -2.94 12.52 -5.93
CA THR A 111 -2.05 12.19 -7.05
C THR A 111 -0.79 13.06 -7.04
N THR A 112 0.17 12.74 -7.90
CA THR A 112 1.45 13.46 -7.97
C THR A 112 1.32 14.94 -8.34
N ASN A 113 0.25 15.33 -9.06
CA ASN A 113 -0.07 16.73 -9.40
C ASN A 113 -1.08 17.38 -8.44
N GLY A 114 -1.47 16.71 -7.35
CA GLY A 114 -2.38 17.24 -6.35
C GLY A 114 -3.87 17.01 -6.62
N ASP A 115 -4.26 16.28 -7.67
CA ASP A 115 -5.66 15.91 -7.87
C ASP A 115 -6.11 14.91 -6.81
N ILE A 116 -7.34 15.09 -6.30
CA ILE A 116 -7.89 14.25 -5.25
C ILE A 116 -8.70 13.12 -5.85
N ARG A 117 -8.53 11.92 -5.30
CA ARG A 117 -9.27 10.72 -5.69
C ARG A 117 -9.75 9.92 -4.48
N ALA A 118 -10.84 9.20 -4.68
CA ALA A 118 -11.43 8.37 -3.64
C ALA A 118 -10.63 7.09 -3.37
N CYS A 119 -9.95 6.55 -4.38
CA CYS A 119 -9.17 5.31 -4.29
C CYS A 119 -8.20 5.21 -5.47
N CYS A 120 -7.02 4.61 -5.26
CA CYS A 120 -6.04 4.38 -6.32
C CYS A 120 -6.50 3.38 -7.38
N GLN A 121 -7.49 2.54 -7.08
CA GLN A 121 -8.07 1.54 -8.00
C GLN A 121 -9.34 2.03 -8.71
N MET A 122 -9.77 3.27 -8.47
CA MET A 122 -10.89 3.82 -9.23
C MET A 122 -10.46 4.14 -10.66
N ILE A 123 -11.28 3.70 -11.63
CA ILE A 123 -11.04 3.94 -13.05
C ILE A 123 -11.14 5.45 -13.31
N TYR A 124 -10.13 5.97 -13.98
CA TYR A 124 -10.11 7.33 -14.48
C TYR A 124 -10.99 7.42 -15.72
N LYS A 125 -11.72 8.48 -15.84
CA LYS A 125 -12.65 8.84 -16.91
C LYS A 125 -13.48 7.73 -17.61
N PRO A 126 -14.71 8.11 -17.86
CA PRO A 126 -15.35 9.40 -17.57
C PRO A 126 -15.84 9.51 -16.12
N TYR A 127 -15.43 8.63 -15.18
CA TYR A 127 -16.19 8.29 -13.99
C TYR A 127 -15.48 8.45 -12.62
N GLY A 128 -14.17 8.69 -12.56
CA GLY A 128 -13.44 8.39 -11.29
C GLY A 128 -12.69 9.52 -10.59
N MET A 129 -12.43 10.63 -11.26
CA MET A 129 -11.79 11.78 -10.61
C MET A 129 -12.82 12.59 -9.84
N LEU A 130 -12.40 13.12 -8.69
CA LEU A 130 -13.25 13.99 -7.89
C LEU A 130 -13.35 15.41 -8.46
N ASP A 131 -12.73 15.68 -9.62
CA ASP A 131 -12.67 16.98 -10.32
C ASP A 131 -12.28 18.14 -9.40
N ILE A 132 -11.40 17.86 -8.44
CA ILE A 132 -10.89 18.84 -7.49
C ILE A 132 -9.40 18.61 -7.24
N ASN A 133 -8.64 19.70 -7.25
CA ASN A 133 -7.21 19.70 -6.89
C ASN A 133 -7.04 20.23 -5.47
N VAL A 134 -5.98 19.82 -4.78
CA VAL A 134 -5.67 20.29 -3.42
C VAL A 134 -5.54 21.81 -3.31
N LYS A 135 -5.22 22.50 -4.41
CA LYS A 135 -5.14 23.97 -4.51
C LYS A 135 -6.49 24.64 -4.34
N ASP A 136 -7.58 23.96 -4.69
CA ASP A 136 -8.94 24.48 -4.72
C ASP A 136 -9.71 24.12 -3.42
N VAL A 137 -9.09 23.38 -2.51
CA VAL A 137 -9.71 22.94 -1.28
C VAL A 137 -9.67 24.03 -0.23
N THR A 138 -10.82 24.61 0.06
CA THR A 138 -11.03 25.57 1.16
C THR A 138 -11.50 24.89 2.45
N ASN A 139 -12.20 23.76 2.33
CA ASN A 139 -12.69 22.97 3.46
C ASN A 139 -12.54 21.48 3.17
N ILE A 140 -11.66 20.81 3.92
CA ILE A 140 -11.35 19.39 3.72
C ILE A 140 -12.56 18.47 3.94
N ASN A 141 -13.52 18.83 4.82
CA ASN A 141 -14.72 18.04 5.05
C ASN A 141 -15.65 18.02 3.83
N SER A 142 -15.69 19.09 3.03
CA SER A 142 -16.49 19.15 1.82
C SER A 142 -16.03 18.15 0.75
N VAL A 143 -14.72 17.90 0.67
CA VAL A 143 -14.12 16.93 -0.26
C VAL A 143 -14.67 15.51 -0.02
N ARG A 144 -14.87 15.15 1.24
CA ARG A 144 -15.41 13.83 1.60
C ARG A 144 -16.88 13.65 1.20
N ASN A 145 -17.58 14.70 0.87
CA ASN A 145 -19.00 14.68 0.46
C ASN A 145 -19.23 15.13 -0.99
N LEU A 146 -18.22 15.05 -1.84
CA LEU A 146 -18.38 15.27 -3.28
C LEU A 146 -19.37 14.27 -3.90
N SER A 147 -20.03 14.69 -4.97
CA SER A 147 -21.10 13.93 -5.64
C SER A 147 -20.67 12.51 -6.03
N VAL A 148 -19.46 12.35 -6.55
CA VAL A 148 -18.89 11.04 -6.92
C VAL A 148 -18.85 10.11 -5.72
N LEU A 149 -18.32 10.58 -4.58
CA LEU A 149 -18.23 9.78 -3.35
C LEU A 149 -19.62 9.44 -2.78
N LYS A 150 -20.54 10.39 -2.81
CA LYS A 150 -21.94 10.15 -2.39
C LYS A 150 -22.59 9.06 -3.23
N ASN A 151 -22.43 9.10 -4.55
CA ASN A 151 -22.99 8.10 -5.45
C ASN A 151 -22.40 6.70 -5.21
N VAL A 152 -21.07 6.59 -5.09
CA VAL A 152 -20.38 5.31 -4.79
C VAL A 152 -20.90 4.70 -3.48
N ARG A 153 -21.02 5.50 -2.42
CA ARG A 153 -21.53 5.04 -1.11
C ARG A 153 -22.98 4.57 -1.21
N LYS A 154 -23.84 5.33 -1.90
CA LYS A 154 -25.24 4.95 -2.12
C LYS A 154 -25.35 3.61 -2.85
N GLU A 155 -24.58 3.42 -3.93
CA GLU A 155 -24.55 2.15 -4.67
C GLU A 155 -24.07 1.00 -3.78
N MET A 156 -22.96 1.17 -3.08
CA MET A 156 -22.39 0.14 -2.19
C MET A 156 -23.37 -0.25 -1.07
N LEU A 157 -24.01 0.72 -0.40
CA LEU A 157 -24.96 0.42 0.67
C LEU A 157 -26.24 -0.24 0.15
N SER A 158 -26.64 0.00 -1.10
CA SER A 158 -27.76 -0.68 -1.75
C SER A 158 -27.42 -2.06 -2.32
N GLY A 159 -26.18 -2.53 -2.19
CA GLY A 159 -25.74 -3.83 -2.70
C GLY A 159 -25.28 -3.85 -4.16
N LYS A 160 -25.21 -2.68 -4.81
CA LYS A 160 -24.74 -2.55 -6.19
C LYS A 160 -23.21 -2.49 -6.23
N LYS A 161 -22.62 -3.03 -7.28
CA LYS A 161 -21.18 -2.93 -7.60
C LYS A 161 -20.95 -1.62 -8.39
N PRO A 162 -20.35 -0.55 -7.82
CA PRO A 162 -20.08 0.67 -8.58
C PRO A 162 -19.12 0.40 -9.75
N LYS A 163 -19.43 0.95 -10.93
CA LYS A 163 -18.57 0.82 -12.12
C LYS A 163 -17.17 1.39 -11.89
N LEU A 164 -17.05 2.45 -11.10
CA LEU A 164 -15.77 3.06 -10.73
C LEU A 164 -14.81 2.11 -10.02
N CYS A 165 -15.32 1.04 -9.41
CA CYS A 165 -14.57 0.03 -8.69
C CYS A 165 -14.29 -1.22 -9.53
N ASN A 166 -14.42 -1.13 -10.87
CA ASN A 166 -14.37 -2.28 -11.77
C ASN A 166 -13.06 -3.09 -11.67
N LEU A 167 -11.92 -2.46 -11.44
CA LEU A 167 -10.65 -3.17 -11.27
C LEU A 167 -10.70 -4.19 -10.13
N CYS A 168 -11.25 -3.81 -8.97
CA CYS A 168 -11.43 -4.75 -7.87
C CYS A 168 -12.41 -5.89 -8.22
N TRP A 169 -13.44 -5.60 -9.02
CA TRP A 169 -14.39 -6.63 -9.45
C TRP A 169 -13.74 -7.60 -10.43
N LEU A 170 -12.94 -7.11 -11.37
CA LEU A 170 -12.19 -7.95 -12.32
C LEU A 170 -11.16 -8.85 -11.60
N GLU A 171 -10.44 -8.31 -10.62
CA GLU A 171 -9.53 -9.11 -9.79
C GLU A 171 -10.28 -10.23 -9.06
N GLU A 172 -11.43 -9.91 -8.44
CA GLU A 172 -12.23 -10.88 -7.69
C GLU A 172 -12.91 -11.92 -8.57
N ASP A 173 -13.36 -11.53 -9.75
CA ASP A 173 -13.95 -12.44 -10.75
C ASP A 173 -12.91 -13.44 -11.32
N ASN A 174 -11.59 -13.11 -11.20
CA ASN A 174 -10.46 -14.01 -11.49
C ASN A 174 -9.86 -14.68 -10.24
N ASP A 175 -10.60 -14.74 -9.11
CA ASP A 175 -10.15 -15.32 -7.84
C ASP A 175 -8.89 -14.66 -7.23
N LEU A 176 -8.56 -13.42 -7.65
CA LEU A 176 -7.49 -12.64 -7.08
C LEU A 176 -7.97 -11.85 -5.85
N LYS A 177 -7.05 -11.56 -4.94
CA LYS A 177 -7.34 -10.73 -3.75
C LYS A 177 -7.27 -9.25 -4.12
N SER A 178 -8.42 -8.63 -4.32
CA SER A 178 -8.52 -7.20 -4.61
C SER A 178 -8.12 -6.30 -3.43
N LYS A 179 -7.79 -5.04 -3.74
CA LYS A 179 -7.60 -4.01 -2.71
C LYS A 179 -8.85 -3.88 -1.81
N ARG A 180 -10.04 -3.99 -2.36
CA ARG A 180 -11.30 -3.94 -1.62
C ARG A 180 -11.38 -5.05 -0.55
N ILE A 181 -11.05 -6.29 -0.91
CA ILE A 181 -11.02 -7.42 0.04
C ILE A 181 -10.02 -7.14 1.15
N HIS A 182 -8.81 -6.69 0.80
CA HIS A 182 -7.77 -6.36 1.77
C HIS A 182 -8.22 -5.25 2.73
N GLN A 183 -8.80 -4.16 2.22
CA GLN A 183 -9.27 -3.06 3.06
C GLN A 183 -10.44 -3.44 3.97
N ASN A 184 -11.34 -4.32 3.52
CA ASN A 184 -12.40 -4.86 4.37
C ASN A 184 -11.86 -5.71 5.53
N MET A 185 -10.70 -6.35 5.36
CA MET A 185 -10.04 -7.07 6.46
C MET A 185 -9.47 -6.10 7.51
N ILE A 186 -8.87 -4.98 7.06
CA ILE A 186 -8.28 -3.98 7.94
C ILE A 186 -9.36 -3.17 8.68
N TYR A 187 -10.38 -2.71 7.96
CA TYR A 187 -11.42 -1.83 8.47
C TYR A 187 -12.77 -2.55 8.60
N SER A 188 -12.78 -3.74 9.18
CA SER A 188 -13.95 -4.61 9.27
C SER A 188 -15.16 -3.99 9.99
N GLY A 189 -14.92 -3.02 10.91
CA GLY A 189 -15.97 -2.26 11.61
C GLY A 189 -16.59 -1.12 10.81
N MET A 190 -15.97 -0.71 9.70
CA MET A 190 -16.42 0.47 8.95
C MET A 190 -17.82 0.29 8.34
N PHE A 191 -18.23 -0.94 8.03
CA PHE A 191 -19.57 -1.19 7.49
C PHE A 191 -20.69 -0.75 8.44
N SER A 192 -20.55 -1.01 9.72
CA SER A 192 -21.52 -0.60 10.74
C SER A 192 -21.60 0.92 10.88
N LEU A 193 -20.43 1.59 10.90
CA LEU A 193 -20.36 3.05 10.93
C LEU A 193 -20.97 3.66 9.66
N ALA A 194 -20.63 3.10 8.50
CA ALA A 194 -21.15 3.53 7.22
C ALA A 194 -22.68 3.45 7.17
N LYS A 195 -23.29 2.36 7.63
CA LYS A 195 -24.75 2.22 7.71
C LYS A 195 -25.39 3.23 8.66
N LYS A 196 -24.73 3.52 9.78
CA LYS A 196 -25.29 4.39 10.82
C LYS A 196 -25.21 5.87 10.44
N TYR A 197 -24.11 6.30 9.83
CA TYR A 197 -23.78 7.71 9.65
C TYR A 197 -23.73 8.16 8.18
N THR A 198 -24.35 7.40 7.26
CA THR A 198 -24.53 7.80 5.87
C THR A 198 -26.00 8.08 5.61
N LYS A 199 -26.32 9.28 5.12
CA LYS A 199 -27.68 9.69 4.73
C LYS A 199 -28.11 8.94 3.44
N ASN A 200 -29.40 8.93 3.16
CA ASN A 200 -29.97 8.26 1.96
C ASN A 200 -29.38 8.77 0.63
N ASN A 201 -28.91 10.02 0.59
CA ASN A 201 -28.24 10.60 -0.57
C ASN A 201 -26.75 10.22 -0.69
N GLY A 202 -26.19 9.42 0.23
CA GLY A 202 -24.79 9.01 0.27
C GLY A 202 -23.85 9.99 0.99
N GLU A 203 -24.38 11.09 1.53
CA GLU A 203 -23.61 12.03 2.34
C GLU A 203 -23.26 11.42 3.69
N ILE A 204 -22.03 11.62 4.14
CA ILE A 204 -21.56 11.15 5.45
C ILE A 204 -21.54 12.26 6.48
N ASP A 205 -21.77 11.89 7.71
CA ASP A 205 -21.44 12.69 8.87
C ASP A 205 -19.93 12.60 9.13
N THR A 206 -19.22 13.67 8.79
CA THR A 206 -17.74 13.72 8.88
C THR A 206 -17.22 13.75 10.30
N ASP A 207 -18.03 14.11 11.30
CA ASP A 207 -17.65 14.14 12.70
C ASP A 207 -17.70 12.73 13.32
N ASN A 208 -18.58 11.87 12.82
CA ASN A 208 -18.77 10.51 13.28
C ASN A 208 -18.10 9.43 12.41
N ILE A 209 -17.67 9.77 11.20
CA ILE A 209 -16.91 8.88 10.33
C ILE A 209 -15.47 9.40 10.22
N PRO A 210 -14.49 8.74 10.85
CA PRO A 210 -13.12 9.23 10.87
C PRO A 210 -12.46 9.15 9.47
N LEU A 211 -11.51 10.04 9.21
CA LEU A 211 -10.53 9.91 8.13
C LEU A 211 -9.28 9.26 8.72
N ASN A 212 -9.10 7.97 8.47
CA ASN A 212 -8.03 7.19 9.07
C ASN A 212 -6.84 6.97 8.13
N TYR A 213 -7.06 6.99 6.82
CA TYR A 213 -6.11 6.53 5.84
C TYR A 213 -5.93 7.56 4.71
N LEU A 214 -4.68 7.93 4.46
CA LEU A 214 -4.29 8.79 3.34
C LEU A 214 -3.32 8.07 2.40
N ASP A 215 -3.57 8.16 1.09
CA ASP A 215 -2.67 7.76 0.00
C ASP A 215 -2.06 9.03 -0.58
N LEU A 216 -0.78 9.27 -0.31
CA LEU A 216 -0.10 10.52 -0.63
C LEU A 216 0.99 10.31 -1.68
N ARG A 217 0.87 11.02 -2.80
CA ARG A 217 1.90 11.11 -3.84
C ARG A 217 2.43 12.53 -3.88
N LEU A 218 3.52 12.76 -3.16
CA LEU A 218 4.06 14.10 -2.90
C LEU A 218 4.95 14.61 -4.05
N GLY A 219 4.43 14.55 -5.29
CA GLY A 219 5.11 14.89 -6.53
C GLY A 219 5.60 13.66 -7.30
N ASN A 220 6.20 13.89 -8.47
CA ASN A 220 6.66 12.84 -9.39
C ASN A 220 8.19 12.71 -9.47
N LYS A 221 8.94 13.27 -8.52
CA LYS A 221 10.39 13.10 -8.43
C LYS A 221 10.76 11.65 -8.23
N CYS A 222 11.53 11.08 -9.18
CA CYS A 222 12.00 9.70 -9.13
C CYS A 222 13.46 9.61 -9.60
N ASN A 223 14.15 8.55 -9.21
CA ASN A 223 15.49 8.22 -9.69
C ASN A 223 15.49 7.10 -10.75
N LEU A 224 14.31 6.58 -11.11
CA LEU A 224 14.13 5.53 -12.11
C LEU A 224 13.10 5.95 -13.17
N ARG A 225 13.17 5.29 -14.35
CA ARG A 225 12.18 5.33 -15.42
C ARG A 225 11.80 3.91 -15.83
N CYS A 226 11.10 3.23 -14.92
CA CYS A 226 10.71 1.83 -15.07
C CYS A 226 9.80 1.61 -16.30
N ARG A 227 9.86 0.44 -16.94
CA ARG A 227 9.03 0.17 -18.13
C ARG A 227 7.54 0.11 -17.82
N SER A 228 7.19 -0.36 -16.63
CA SER A 228 5.80 -0.41 -16.12
C SER A 228 5.30 0.91 -15.52
N CYS A 229 6.07 2.00 -15.66
CA CYS A 229 5.74 3.31 -15.13
C CYS A 229 5.44 4.29 -16.29
N GLY A 230 5.22 5.55 -15.96
CA GLY A 230 4.96 6.60 -16.92
C GLY A 230 5.38 7.98 -16.41
N PRO A 231 5.25 9.00 -17.27
CA PRO A 231 5.68 10.38 -16.96
C PRO A 231 4.85 11.04 -15.84
N THR A 232 3.68 10.50 -15.54
CA THR A 232 2.84 10.97 -14.43
C THR A 232 3.44 10.68 -13.06
N GLU A 233 4.16 9.55 -12.95
CA GLU A 233 4.73 9.05 -11.70
C GLU A 233 6.26 9.22 -11.64
N SER A 234 6.92 9.57 -12.76
CA SER A 234 8.37 9.79 -12.80
C SER A 234 8.77 10.87 -13.81
N ASP A 235 9.40 11.91 -13.33
CA ASP A 235 9.99 12.97 -14.16
C ASP A 235 11.11 12.46 -15.07
N GLN A 236 11.73 11.33 -14.76
CA GLN A 236 12.75 10.71 -15.60
C GLN A 236 12.19 10.16 -16.94
N TRP A 237 10.87 9.88 -16.99
CA TRP A 237 10.19 9.41 -18.18
C TRP A 237 10.09 10.43 -19.32
N TYR A 238 10.26 11.71 -19.04
CA TYR A 238 10.17 12.77 -20.08
C TYR A 238 11.14 12.53 -21.24
N LYS A 239 12.31 11.96 -20.96
CA LYS A 239 13.30 11.60 -21.99
C LYS A 239 12.80 10.47 -22.91
N ASP A 240 12.11 9.48 -22.34
CA ASP A 240 11.56 8.35 -23.11
C ASP A 240 10.31 8.78 -23.89
N CYS A 241 9.48 9.66 -23.36
CA CYS A 241 8.37 10.26 -24.09
C CYS A 241 8.83 10.96 -25.35
N ASN A 242 9.89 11.77 -25.27
CA ASN A 242 10.48 12.43 -26.42
C ASN A 242 11.00 11.42 -27.46
N ALA A 243 11.68 10.36 -27.03
CA ALA A 243 12.15 9.29 -27.93
C ALA A 243 11.01 8.53 -28.61
N LEU A 244 9.87 8.36 -27.93
CA LEU A 244 8.64 7.76 -28.47
C LEU A 244 7.84 8.72 -29.37
N GLY A 245 8.34 9.95 -29.59
CA GLY A 245 7.66 10.96 -30.39
C GLY A 245 6.45 11.62 -29.71
N THR A 246 6.36 11.51 -28.37
CA THR A 246 5.27 12.09 -27.59
C THR A 246 5.68 13.44 -27.03
N ASN A 247 5.03 14.50 -27.49
CA ASN A 247 5.30 15.88 -27.05
C ASN A 247 4.34 16.36 -25.95
N GLU A 248 3.33 15.57 -25.64
CA GLU A 248 2.31 15.88 -24.66
C GLU A 248 2.10 14.67 -23.72
N ILE A 249 1.89 14.98 -22.45
CA ILE A 249 1.59 14.00 -21.42
C ILE A 249 0.17 14.25 -20.93
N ILE A 250 -0.70 13.27 -21.11
CA ILE A 250 -2.07 13.30 -20.58
C ILE A 250 -2.03 12.74 -19.17
N PHE A 251 -2.37 13.56 -18.20
CA PHE A 251 -2.34 13.22 -16.79
C PHE A 251 -3.73 12.70 -16.36
N TYR A 252 -3.84 11.40 -16.14
CA TYR A 252 -5.08 10.74 -15.69
C TYR A 252 -6.32 11.22 -16.46
N ASP A 253 -6.17 11.51 -17.78
CA ASP A 253 -7.20 12.09 -18.65
C ASP A 253 -7.82 13.43 -18.17
N THR A 254 -7.24 14.08 -17.20
CA THR A 254 -7.76 15.34 -16.63
C THR A 254 -7.02 16.56 -17.13
N LYS A 255 -5.71 16.45 -17.32
CA LYS A 255 -4.86 17.57 -17.69
C LYS A 255 -3.78 17.15 -18.67
N THR A 256 -3.54 17.97 -19.69
CA THR A 256 -2.45 17.77 -20.66
C THR A 256 -1.32 18.73 -20.36
N TYR A 257 -0.10 18.20 -20.30
CA TYR A 257 1.13 18.95 -20.15
C TYR A 257 1.99 18.80 -21.40
N LYS A 258 2.59 19.92 -21.86
CA LYS A 258 3.54 19.89 -22.96
C LYS A 258 4.95 19.63 -22.45
N LEU A 259 5.68 18.81 -23.19
CA LEU A 259 7.11 18.63 -22.97
C LEU A 259 7.87 19.79 -23.63
N GLU A 260 8.78 20.36 -22.89
CA GLU A 260 9.65 21.46 -23.33
C GLU A 260 11.11 21.02 -23.20
N ASN A 261 11.93 21.46 -24.13
CA ASN A 261 13.38 21.32 -24.02
C ASN A 261 13.95 22.64 -23.50
N ILE A 262 14.35 22.66 -22.25
CA ILE A 262 14.97 23.83 -21.61
C ILE A 262 16.44 23.48 -21.37
N ASP A 263 17.34 24.17 -22.06
CA ASP A 263 18.79 23.98 -21.96
C ASP A 263 19.25 22.50 -22.09
N GLY A 264 18.67 21.77 -23.03
CA GLY A 264 18.98 20.36 -23.27
C GLY A 264 18.28 19.38 -22.31
N THR A 265 17.48 19.88 -21.37
CA THR A 265 16.70 19.06 -20.44
C THR A 265 15.24 19.00 -20.87
N ILE A 266 14.73 17.78 -21.12
CA ILE A 266 13.30 17.57 -21.40
C ILE A 266 12.55 17.64 -20.07
N THR A 267 11.61 18.56 -19.98
CA THR A 267 10.83 18.84 -18.75
C THR A 267 9.40 19.28 -19.05
N ILE A 268 8.61 19.46 -18.01
CA ILE A 268 7.30 20.11 -18.05
C ILE A 268 7.39 21.40 -17.26
N ASN A 269 7.00 22.51 -17.89
CA ASN A 269 6.97 23.83 -17.24
C ASN A 269 5.67 23.97 -16.41
N THR A 270 5.68 23.48 -15.16
CA THR A 270 4.56 23.58 -14.23
C THR A 270 5.00 23.44 -12.78
N ASN A 271 4.26 24.06 -11.87
CA ASN A 271 4.40 23.90 -10.42
C ASN A 271 3.44 22.87 -9.83
N ASP A 272 2.68 22.17 -10.65
CA ASP A 272 1.65 21.24 -10.16
C ASP A 272 2.25 20.11 -9.33
N PHE A 273 3.41 19.60 -9.70
CA PHE A 273 4.12 18.54 -8.96
C PHE A 273 4.77 19.01 -7.64
N ASN A 274 4.76 20.33 -7.38
CA ASN A 274 5.25 20.91 -6.13
C ASN A 274 4.10 21.25 -5.16
N TRP A 275 2.90 20.71 -5.37
CA TRP A 275 1.73 21.00 -4.57
C TRP A 275 1.95 20.86 -3.04
N PRO A 276 2.79 19.92 -2.53
CA PRO A 276 3.00 19.80 -1.09
C PRO A 276 3.63 21.03 -0.44
N GLN A 277 4.39 21.79 -1.22
CA GLN A 277 5.06 23.03 -0.79
C GLN A 277 4.28 24.29 -1.22
N ALA A 278 3.49 24.17 -2.29
CA ALA A 278 2.73 25.30 -2.85
C ALA A 278 1.37 25.52 -2.16
N THR A 279 0.93 24.59 -1.30
CA THR A 279 -0.36 24.65 -0.61
C THR A 279 -0.23 24.34 0.88
N ASN A 280 -1.23 24.75 1.65
CA ASN A 280 -1.35 24.38 3.07
C ASN A 280 -2.26 23.15 3.30
N PHE A 281 -2.58 22.40 2.24
CA PHE A 281 -3.53 21.30 2.27
C PHE A 281 -3.17 20.21 3.32
N LEU A 282 -1.89 19.83 3.40
CA LEU A 282 -1.45 18.85 4.38
C LEU A 282 -1.60 19.36 5.81
N ASP A 283 -1.39 20.65 6.06
CA ASP A 283 -1.61 21.26 7.37
C ASP A 283 -3.09 21.26 7.73
N GLN A 284 -3.96 21.63 6.80
CA GLN A 284 -5.42 21.57 7.03
C GLN A 284 -5.87 20.15 7.40
N ILE A 285 -5.33 19.11 6.75
CA ILE A 285 -5.63 17.71 7.10
C ILE A 285 -5.19 17.42 8.53
N LEU A 286 -3.95 17.74 8.89
CA LEU A 286 -3.41 17.44 10.22
C LEU A 286 -4.09 18.24 11.34
N ASP A 287 -4.58 19.42 11.05
CA ASP A 287 -5.31 20.24 12.01
C ASP A 287 -6.76 19.76 12.20
N THR A 288 -7.39 19.26 11.14
CA THR A 288 -8.77 18.77 11.17
C THR A 288 -8.89 17.34 11.69
N TYR A 289 -8.01 16.44 11.28
CA TYR A 289 -8.12 15.00 11.57
C TYR A 289 -6.99 14.50 12.47
N LYS A 290 -7.29 14.27 13.75
CA LYS A 290 -6.34 13.73 14.73
C LYS A 290 -6.29 12.19 14.75
N ASN A 291 -7.23 11.52 14.08
CA ASN A 291 -7.41 10.06 14.08
C ASN A 291 -6.79 9.36 12.86
N ILE A 292 -5.89 10.06 12.13
CA ILE A 292 -5.13 9.42 11.05
C ILE A 292 -4.19 8.41 11.69
N ASN A 293 -4.33 7.15 11.27
CA ASN A 293 -3.51 6.05 11.78
C ASN A 293 -2.80 5.26 10.69
N ARG A 294 -3.00 5.62 9.42
CA ARG A 294 -2.34 4.97 8.28
C ARG A 294 -2.02 5.98 7.19
N LEU A 295 -0.78 5.98 6.76
CA LEU A 295 -0.29 6.77 5.64
C LEU A 295 0.38 5.84 4.63
N TYR A 296 -0.01 5.97 3.37
CA TYR A 296 0.62 5.26 2.27
C TYR A 296 1.29 6.25 1.33
N PHE A 297 2.56 6.01 1.06
CA PHE A 297 3.38 6.83 0.20
C PHE A 297 3.80 6.07 -1.05
N THR A 298 3.54 6.68 -2.20
CA THR A 298 3.94 6.23 -3.52
C THR A 298 4.01 7.45 -4.46
N GLY A 299 3.97 7.24 -5.78
CA GLY A 299 4.24 8.32 -6.74
C GLY A 299 5.73 8.55 -6.81
N GLY A 300 6.41 9.16 -7.71
CA GLY A 300 7.86 9.25 -7.73
C GLY A 300 8.60 8.16 -6.91
N GLU A 301 9.64 8.55 -6.19
CA GLU A 301 10.25 7.70 -5.17
C GLU A 301 10.18 8.37 -3.79
N PRO A 302 9.34 7.87 -2.85
CA PRO A 302 9.14 8.51 -1.55
C PRO A 302 10.42 8.66 -0.72
N THR A 303 11.33 7.68 -0.80
CA THR A 303 12.52 7.63 0.06
C THR A 303 13.56 8.72 -0.23
N ILE A 304 13.48 9.34 -1.40
CA ILE A 304 14.34 10.49 -1.81
C ILE A 304 13.58 11.81 -1.88
N ASN A 305 12.28 11.81 -1.59
CA ASN A 305 11.41 12.98 -1.74
C ASN A 305 11.52 13.88 -0.50
N ILE A 306 11.96 15.12 -0.68
CA ILE A 306 12.13 16.09 0.42
C ILE A 306 10.80 16.44 1.10
N PRO A 307 9.72 16.80 0.38
CA PRO A 307 8.40 17.02 0.97
C PRO A 307 7.92 15.86 1.85
N HIS A 308 8.20 14.62 1.46
CA HIS A 308 7.86 13.44 2.27
C HIS A 308 8.59 13.46 3.62
N ILE A 309 9.91 13.67 3.62
CA ILE A 309 10.71 13.73 4.85
C ILE A 309 10.20 14.84 5.76
N GLN A 310 9.96 16.04 5.22
CA GLN A 310 9.44 17.19 5.97
C GLN A 310 8.05 16.92 6.57
N PHE A 311 7.20 16.22 5.82
CA PHE A 311 5.86 15.85 6.32
C PHE A 311 5.93 14.87 7.49
N LEU A 312 6.83 13.87 7.44
CA LEU A 312 7.04 12.95 8.55
C LEU A 312 7.60 13.66 9.80
N GLU A 313 8.55 14.58 9.63
CA GLU A 313 9.08 15.38 10.73
C GLU A 313 7.97 16.23 11.37
N LYS A 314 7.10 16.85 10.57
CA LYS A 314 5.94 17.61 11.06
C LYS A 314 4.96 16.73 11.88
N LEU A 315 4.76 15.47 11.50
CA LEU A 315 3.94 14.53 12.28
C LEU A 315 4.55 14.20 13.63
N ILE A 316 5.89 14.13 13.72
CA ILE A 316 6.61 13.92 14.96
C ILE A 316 6.43 15.15 15.87
N ASP A 317 6.64 16.35 15.32
CA ASP A 317 6.51 17.62 16.05
C ASP A 317 5.08 17.82 16.60
N LYS A 318 4.06 17.41 15.81
CA LYS A 318 2.65 17.43 16.24
C LYS A 318 2.28 16.26 17.17
N LYS A 319 3.23 15.40 17.57
CA LYS A 319 3.03 14.22 18.45
C LYS A 319 2.02 13.20 17.88
N MET A 320 1.82 13.16 16.59
CA MET A 320 0.90 12.23 15.90
C MET A 320 1.57 10.91 15.50
N ALA A 321 2.87 10.89 15.33
CA ALA A 321 3.64 9.80 14.72
C ALA A 321 3.44 8.42 15.39
N LYS A 322 3.41 8.36 16.72
CA LYS A 322 3.37 7.10 17.51
C LYS A 322 2.18 6.17 17.17
N HIS A 323 1.10 6.71 16.61
CA HIS A 323 -0.12 5.97 16.29
C HIS A 323 -0.29 5.69 14.80
N ILE A 324 0.66 6.13 13.98
CA ILE A 324 0.57 6.05 12.53
C ILE A 324 1.43 4.90 12.02
N TYR A 325 0.81 3.99 11.28
CA TYR A 325 1.48 2.97 10.48
C TYR A 325 1.80 3.55 9.10
N LEU A 326 3.08 3.51 8.73
CA LEU A 326 3.54 3.99 7.43
C LEU A 326 3.61 2.84 6.43
N GLU A 327 3.08 3.06 5.25
CA GLU A 327 3.17 2.13 4.12
C GLU A 327 3.84 2.80 2.93
N TYR A 328 4.63 2.03 2.21
CA TYR A 328 5.37 2.50 1.06
C TYR A 328 5.28 1.54 -0.12
N ASN A 329 5.22 2.11 -1.33
CA ASN A 329 5.82 1.47 -2.49
C ASN A 329 7.12 2.20 -2.80
N SER A 330 8.22 1.47 -2.78
CA SER A 330 9.56 2.01 -3.03
C SER A 330 10.33 1.13 -4.01
N ASN A 331 11.15 1.76 -4.83
CA ASN A 331 12.05 1.03 -5.73
C ASN A 331 13.27 0.42 -5.01
N GLY A 332 13.49 0.76 -3.75
CA GLY A 332 14.57 0.21 -2.93
C GLY A 332 15.99 0.65 -3.31
N MET A 333 16.16 1.64 -4.22
CA MET A 333 17.49 2.08 -4.66
C MET A 333 18.18 3.04 -3.69
N ALA A 334 17.40 3.68 -2.83
CA ALA A 334 17.91 4.60 -1.82
C ALA A 334 17.16 4.39 -0.50
N MET A 335 17.92 4.29 0.58
CA MET A 335 17.37 4.17 1.93
C MET A 335 18.23 5.02 2.88
N PRO A 336 17.98 6.36 2.94
CA PRO A 336 18.78 7.27 3.75
C PRO A 336 18.69 6.97 5.25
N GLU A 337 19.81 7.11 5.99
CA GLU A 337 19.83 6.92 7.46
C GLU A 337 18.85 7.87 8.17
N ARG A 338 18.73 9.12 7.68
CA ARG A 338 17.77 10.09 8.22
C ARG A 338 16.36 9.51 8.21
N LEU A 339 15.93 8.86 7.13
CA LEU A 339 14.61 8.26 7.02
C LEU A 339 14.43 7.10 8.01
N LEU A 340 15.43 6.23 8.14
CA LEU A 340 15.38 5.12 9.11
C LEU A 340 15.24 5.62 10.55
N ASN A 341 15.92 6.71 10.90
CA ASN A 341 15.80 7.32 12.22
C ASN A 341 14.43 7.97 12.45
N ILE A 342 13.86 8.62 11.43
CA ILE A 342 12.50 9.17 11.46
C ILE A 342 11.48 8.04 11.70
N TRP A 343 11.60 6.90 11.00
CA TRP A 343 10.67 5.78 11.09
C TRP A 343 10.53 5.19 12.49
N LYS A 344 11.56 5.26 13.33
CA LYS A 344 11.52 4.78 14.72
C LYS A 344 10.48 5.49 15.60
N ASN A 345 9.97 6.65 15.17
CA ASN A 345 8.95 7.41 15.91
C ASN A 345 7.51 6.96 15.55
N PHE A 346 7.33 6.08 14.57
CA PHE A 346 6.03 5.65 14.09
C PHE A 346 5.63 4.28 14.66
N ASP A 347 4.33 3.95 14.58
CA ASP A 347 3.81 2.67 15.10
C ASP A 347 4.44 1.47 14.38
N GLY A 348 4.57 1.55 13.07
CA GLY A 348 5.17 0.49 12.27
C GLY A 348 5.37 0.89 10.81
N ILE A 349 6.14 0.07 10.09
CA ILE A 349 6.52 0.33 8.70
C ILE A 349 6.21 -0.90 7.84
N GLY A 350 5.49 -0.68 6.74
CA GLY A 350 5.28 -1.65 5.67
C GLY A 350 5.88 -1.17 4.35
N ILE A 351 6.69 -1.98 3.68
CA ILE A 351 7.26 -1.63 2.38
C ILE A 351 6.92 -2.70 1.35
N GLY A 352 6.18 -2.32 0.31
CA GLY A 352 6.12 -3.04 -0.95
C GLY A 352 7.28 -2.61 -1.83
N PHE A 353 8.29 -3.47 -1.99
CA PHE A 353 9.38 -3.18 -2.92
C PHE A 353 8.91 -3.40 -4.35
N SER A 354 8.90 -2.32 -5.13
CA SER A 354 8.54 -2.33 -6.54
C SER A 354 9.65 -3.03 -7.35
N ILE A 355 9.66 -4.34 -7.36
CA ILE A 355 10.66 -5.20 -8.00
C ILE A 355 9.94 -6.08 -9.03
N ASP A 356 10.22 -5.86 -10.32
CA ASP A 356 9.55 -6.56 -11.43
C ASP A 356 10.40 -7.71 -12.00
N GLY A 357 11.56 -7.96 -11.45
CA GLY A 357 12.49 -9.01 -11.84
C GLY A 357 13.67 -9.09 -10.90
N ILE A 358 14.53 -10.09 -11.07
CA ILE A 358 15.80 -10.23 -10.37
C ILE A 358 16.97 -10.01 -11.32
N ASP A 359 18.15 -9.65 -10.80
CA ASP A 359 19.38 -9.46 -11.55
C ASP A 359 19.24 -8.55 -12.78
N LYS A 360 19.64 -9.00 -13.95
CA LYS A 360 19.58 -8.25 -15.21
C LYS A 360 18.14 -7.89 -15.61
N ARG A 361 17.15 -8.73 -15.29
CA ARG A 361 15.74 -8.47 -15.57
C ARG A 361 15.21 -7.30 -14.74
N PHE A 362 15.64 -7.19 -13.49
CA PHE A 362 15.40 -6.00 -12.69
C PHE A 362 16.00 -4.75 -13.34
N GLU A 363 17.28 -4.79 -13.73
CA GLU A 363 17.98 -3.65 -14.33
C GLU A 363 17.36 -3.22 -15.67
N TYR A 364 16.79 -4.15 -16.41
CA TYR A 364 16.06 -3.89 -17.64
C TYR A 364 14.70 -3.20 -17.37
N LEU A 365 13.88 -3.77 -16.50
CA LEU A 365 12.53 -3.30 -16.23
C LEU A 365 12.51 -2.00 -15.41
N ARG A 366 13.44 -1.87 -14.47
CA ARG A 366 13.55 -0.77 -13.52
C ARG A 366 14.75 0.15 -13.81
N TYR A 367 14.97 0.47 -15.09
CA TYR A 367 16.09 1.27 -15.57
C TYR A 367 16.11 2.69 -14.94
N PRO A 368 17.29 3.27 -14.58
CA PRO A 368 18.62 2.68 -14.56
C PRO A 368 19.00 2.02 -13.21
N GLY A 369 18.04 1.38 -12.55
CA GLY A 369 18.25 0.68 -11.27
C GLY A 369 19.36 -0.37 -11.37
N LYS A 370 19.98 -0.68 -10.22
CA LYS A 370 21.05 -1.69 -10.11
C LYS A 370 20.67 -2.72 -9.07
N TRP A 371 20.64 -4.00 -9.45
CA TRP A 371 20.25 -5.09 -8.56
C TRP A 371 21.07 -5.13 -7.26
N ASN A 372 22.38 -4.94 -7.36
CA ASN A 372 23.25 -4.92 -6.18
C ASN A 372 22.90 -3.79 -5.18
N LYS A 373 22.36 -2.66 -5.65
CA LYS A 373 21.87 -1.60 -4.74
C LYS A 373 20.68 -2.07 -3.94
N PHE A 374 19.73 -2.79 -4.56
CA PHE A 374 18.60 -3.38 -3.86
C PHE A 374 19.06 -4.41 -2.81
N ILE A 375 19.97 -5.31 -3.17
CA ILE A 375 20.52 -6.28 -2.21
C ILE A 375 21.19 -5.58 -1.02
N ASN A 376 21.92 -4.50 -1.27
CA ASN A 376 22.52 -3.71 -0.19
C ASN A 376 21.47 -3.01 0.69
N THR A 377 20.36 -2.58 0.09
CA THR A 377 19.21 -2.05 0.84
C THR A 377 18.61 -3.12 1.76
N LEU A 378 18.44 -4.36 1.30
CA LEU A 378 17.96 -5.46 2.15
C LEU A 378 18.90 -5.70 3.35
N LYS A 379 20.22 -5.71 3.13
CA LYS A 379 21.21 -5.86 4.22
C LYS A 379 21.14 -4.71 5.23
N LYS A 380 20.93 -3.49 4.76
CA LYS A 380 20.78 -2.31 5.61
C LYS A 380 19.51 -2.39 6.46
N LEU A 381 18.39 -2.79 5.86
CA LEU A 381 17.12 -2.96 6.54
C LEU A 381 17.12 -4.15 7.51
N ASP A 382 17.93 -5.17 7.29
CA ASP A 382 18.09 -6.27 8.24
C ASP A 382 18.73 -5.78 9.55
N LYS A 383 19.70 -4.87 9.47
CA LYS A 383 20.25 -4.18 10.65
C LYS A 383 19.20 -3.28 11.32
N PHE A 384 18.41 -2.54 10.53
CA PHE A 384 17.34 -1.68 11.05
C PHE A 384 16.29 -2.51 11.81
N TYR A 385 15.88 -3.66 11.26
CA TYR A 385 14.90 -4.55 11.88
C TYR A 385 15.31 -4.99 13.29
N SER A 386 16.60 -5.15 13.56
CA SER A 386 17.11 -5.53 14.88
C SER A 386 16.79 -4.48 15.97
N SER A 387 16.60 -3.22 15.58
CA SER A 387 16.25 -2.10 16.49
C SER A 387 14.79 -1.65 16.37
N PHE A 388 14.06 -2.11 15.35
CA PHE A 388 12.66 -1.73 15.09
C PHE A 388 11.89 -2.91 14.51
N SER A 389 11.31 -3.73 15.39
CA SER A 389 10.71 -5.02 15.01
C SER A 389 9.32 -4.92 14.35
N ASN A 390 8.61 -3.77 14.49
CA ASN A 390 7.33 -3.55 13.78
C ASN A 390 7.56 -3.08 12.33
N PHE A 391 8.38 -3.84 11.63
CA PHE A 391 8.76 -3.63 10.24
C PHE A 391 8.37 -4.86 9.41
N ARG A 392 7.74 -4.64 8.26
CA ARG A 392 7.34 -5.70 7.32
C ARG A 392 7.63 -5.24 5.91
N SER A 393 7.92 -6.18 5.04
CA SER A 393 8.00 -5.90 3.60
C SER A 393 7.57 -7.08 2.75
N SER A 394 7.35 -6.79 1.47
CA SER A 394 7.07 -7.77 0.43
C SER A 394 7.63 -7.28 -0.90
N LEU A 395 7.72 -8.16 -1.90
CA LEU A 395 7.75 -7.69 -3.27
C LEU A 395 6.38 -7.11 -3.64
N ALA A 396 6.38 -6.12 -4.52
CA ALA A 396 5.19 -5.53 -5.12
C ALA A 396 5.45 -5.37 -6.64
N PRO A 397 5.56 -6.47 -7.39
CA PRO A 397 5.80 -6.44 -8.82
C PRO A 397 4.58 -5.92 -9.57
N THR A 398 4.84 -5.22 -10.67
CA THR A 398 3.84 -4.99 -11.72
C THR A 398 4.03 -6.02 -12.81
N ILE A 399 3.05 -6.90 -12.96
CA ILE A 399 3.14 -8.06 -13.87
C ILE A 399 2.72 -7.64 -15.27
N SER A 400 3.62 -7.82 -16.22
CA SER A 400 3.48 -7.45 -17.62
C SER A 400 3.87 -8.61 -18.53
N ILE A 401 3.80 -8.43 -19.83
CA ILE A 401 4.25 -9.40 -20.84
C ILE A 401 5.72 -9.82 -20.62
N TYR A 402 6.59 -8.92 -20.14
CA TYR A 402 8.02 -9.23 -19.96
C TYR A 402 8.29 -10.21 -18.83
N ASN A 403 7.63 -10.02 -17.68
CA ASN A 403 8.00 -10.74 -16.45
C ASN A 403 6.98 -11.81 -16.04
N PHE A 404 5.98 -12.07 -16.86
CA PHE A 404 4.95 -13.06 -16.54
C PHE A 404 5.55 -14.43 -16.19
N ILE A 405 6.43 -14.96 -17.06
CA ILE A 405 7.12 -16.24 -16.81
C ILE A 405 8.09 -16.10 -15.63
N HIS A 406 8.81 -14.98 -15.56
CA HIS A 406 9.82 -14.72 -14.56
C HIS A 406 9.28 -14.59 -13.12
N MET A 407 7.95 -14.50 -12.96
CA MET A 407 7.32 -14.54 -11.63
C MET A 407 7.66 -15.80 -10.84
N LEU A 408 7.93 -16.91 -11.52
CA LEU A 408 8.34 -18.17 -10.90
C LEU A 408 9.71 -18.03 -10.23
N ASP A 409 10.71 -17.49 -10.92
CA ASP A 409 12.06 -17.23 -10.39
C ASP A 409 12.00 -16.21 -9.24
N MET A 410 11.15 -15.17 -9.36
CA MET A 410 10.96 -14.18 -8.31
C MET A 410 10.38 -14.81 -7.03
N GLN A 411 9.42 -15.73 -7.16
CA GLN A 411 8.86 -16.45 -6.02
C GLN A 411 9.90 -17.36 -5.37
N GLU A 412 10.74 -18.02 -6.15
CA GLU A 412 11.83 -18.82 -5.63
C GLU A 412 12.87 -17.96 -4.90
N PHE A 413 13.23 -16.80 -5.44
CA PHE A 413 14.09 -15.83 -4.76
C PHE A 413 13.50 -15.43 -3.40
N VAL A 414 12.19 -15.15 -3.33
CA VAL A 414 11.51 -14.79 -2.08
C VAL A 414 11.55 -15.94 -1.09
N PHE A 415 11.38 -17.17 -1.53
CA PHE A 415 11.45 -18.33 -0.64
C PHE A 415 12.85 -18.59 -0.09
N THR A 416 13.89 -18.39 -0.91
CA THR A 416 15.23 -18.89 -0.62
C THR A 416 16.25 -17.83 -0.21
N LYS A 417 16.02 -16.54 -0.51
CA LYS A 417 17.02 -15.48 -0.36
C LYS A 417 16.61 -14.30 0.50
N THR A 418 15.32 -14.18 0.88
CA THR A 418 14.86 -13.00 1.62
C THR A 418 14.91 -13.18 3.14
N PRO A 419 15.10 -12.08 3.93
CA PRO A 419 15.13 -12.11 5.38
C PRO A 419 13.80 -12.57 6.02
N LYS A 420 13.83 -12.84 7.33
CA LYS A 420 12.65 -13.30 8.10
C LYS A 420 11.50 -12.29 8.18
N TRP A 421 11.81 -10.99 8.10
CA TRP A 421 10.82 -9.90 8.12
C TRP A 421 10.18 -9.65 6.75
N PHE A 422 10.64 -10.36 5.72
CA PHE A 422 10.12 -10.28 4.36
C PHE A 422 8.99 -11.29 4.16
N SER A 423 7.84 -10.84 3.61
CA SER A 423 6.73 -11.73 3.28
C SER A 423 7.15 -12.79 2.26
N LYS A 424 6.71 -14.01 2.45
CA LYS A 424 6.95 -15.10 1.51
C LYS A 424 5.91 -15.18 0.39
N ASP A 425 4.80 -14.43 0.52
CA ASP A 425 3.79 -14.27 -0.54
C ASP A 425 4.12 -13.04 -1.38
N ILE A 426 4.05 -13.17 -2.70
CA ILE A 426 4.10 -12.06 -3.65
C ILE A 426 2.66 -11.64 -3.99
N PRO A 427 2.23 -10.40 -3.65
CA PRO A 427 0.96 -9.87 -4.13
C PRO A 427 0.93 -9.80 -5.65
N ILE A 428 -0.16 -10.25 -6.25
CA ILE A 428 -0.35 -10.21 -7.69
C ILE A 428 -0.95 -8.87 -8.09
N HIS A 429 -0.19 -8.07 -8.82
CA HIS A 429 -0.63 -6.82 -9.44
C HIS A 429 -0.34 -6.87 -10.93
N VAL A 430 -1.37 -7.00 -11.73
CA VAL A 430 -1.24 -7.00 -13.19
C VAL A 430 -1.20 -5.56 -13.72
N LEU A 431 -0.45 -5.34 -14.78
CA LEU A 431 -0.35 -4.03 -15.41
C LEU A 431 -1.69 -3.64 -16.04
N GLU A 432 -2.20 -2.47 -15.69
CA GLU A 432 -3.48 -1.93 -16.16
C GLU A 432 -3.35 -1.18 -17.50
N GLY A 433 -2.16 -0.74 -17.84
CA GLY A 433 -1.85 0.00 -19.05
C GLY A 433 -0.36 0.36 -19.14
N PRO A 434 0.15 0.61 -20.33
CA PRO A 434 -0.54 0.56 -21.64
C PRO A 434 -0.82 -0.87 -22.11
N ASP A 435 -1.90 -1.06 -22.87
CA ASP A 435 -2.42 -2.37 -23.27
C ASP A 435 -1.38 -3.24 -23.98
N TYR A 436 -0.51 -2.65 -24.82
CA TYR A 436 0.56 -3.37 -25.52
C TYR A 436 1.60 -4.03 -24.60
N MET A 437 1.61 -3.71 -23.30
CA MET A 437 2.47 -4.34 -22.29
C MET A 437 1.75 -5.40 -21.46
N SER A 438 0.46 -5.59 -21.64
CA SER A 438 -0.32 -6.62 -20.95
C SER A 438 0.07 -8.02 -21.44
N ALA A 439 0.19 -9.00 -20.54
CA ALA A 439 0.39 -10.39 -20.94
C ALA A 439 -0.79 -10.98 -21.72
N LYS A 440 -1.98 -10.39 -21.63
CA LYS A 440 -3.18 -10.83 -22.39
C LYS A 440 -3.03 -10.74 -23.89
N ILE A 441 -2.13 -9.88 -24.40
CA ILE A 441 -1.88 -9.73 -25.84
C ILE A 441 -1.14 -10.92 -26.46
N LEU A 442 -0.59 -11.81 -25.64
CA LEU A 442 0.12 -12.99 -26.12
C LEU A 442 -0.82 -13.90 -26.95
N PRO A 443 -0.34 -14.45 -28.08
CA PRO A 443 -1.13 -15.38 -28.86
C PRO A 443 -1.41 -16.68 -28.10
N ASN A 444 -2.49 -17.37 -28.46
CA ASN A 444 -2.97 -18.54 -27.72
C ASN A 444 -1.90 -19.64 -27.59
N TYR A 445 -1.12 -19.90 -28.64
CA TYR A 445 -0.02 -20.88 -28.56
C TYR A 445 1.03 -20.52 -27.53
N ALA A 446 1.29 -19.22 -27.30
CA ALA A 446 2.22 -18.75 -26.29
C ALA A 446 1.62 -18.89 -24.88
N LYS A 447 0.32 -18.59 -24.74
CA LYS A 447 -0.40 -18.76 -23.47
C LYS A 447 -0.41 -20.22 -23.01
N GLU A 448 -0.64 -21.17 -23.92
CA GLU A 448 -0.59 -22.61 -23.60
C GLU A 448 0.82 -23.06 -23.18
N LYS A 449 1.86 -22.61 -23.85
CA LYS A 449 3.25 -22.92 -23.44
C LYS A 449 3.56 -22.37 -22.03
N ILE A 450 3.13 -21.14 -21.74
CA ILE A 450 3.30 -20.52 -20.43
C ILE A 450 2.55 -21.32 -19.36
N LYS A 451 1.33 -21.75 -19.63
CA LYS A 451 0.56 -22.60 -18.72
C LYS A 451 1.31 -23.88 -18.36
N ILE A 452 1.86 -24.58 -19.35
CA ILE A 452 2.68 -25.79 -19.12
C ILE A 452 3.89 -25.49 -18.23
N ILE A 453 4.57 -24.35 -18.46
CA ILE A 453 5.71 -23.93 -17.62
C ILE A 453 5.28 -23.76 -16.16
N TYR A 454 4.13 -23.11 -15.90
CA TYR A 454 3.62 -22.93 -14.55
C TYR A 454 3.19 -24.24 -13.90
N GLU A 455 2.51 -25.12 -14.63
CA GLU A 455 2.09 -26.44 -14.14
C GLU A 455 3.29 -27.30 -13.74
N ASN A 456 4.33 -27.36 -14.57
CA ASN A 456 5.59 -28.04 -14.25
C ASN A 456 6.25 -27.45 -13.00
N TRP A 457 6.26 -26.11 -12.87
CA TRP A 457 6.82 -25.48 -11.68
C TRP A 457 6.01 -25.81 -10.41
N PHE A 458 4.68 -25.90 -10.47
CA PHE A 458 3.85 -26.30 -9.35
C PHE A 458 4.21 -27.71 -8.83
N GLU A 459 4.57 -28.64 -9.72
CA GLU A 459 5.04 -29.97 -9.33
C GLU A 459 6.37 -29.89 -8.56
N THR A 460 7.27 -29.03 -8.99
CA THR A 460 8.58 -28.84 -8.32
C THR A 460 8.50 -28.09 -7.01
N LEU A 461 7.44 -27.33 -6.78
CA LEU A 461 7.28 -26.44 -5.64
C LEU A 461 7.41 -27.15 -4.29
N ASN A 462 6.98 -28.41 -4.20
CA ASN A 462 7.09 -29.21 -2.97
C ASN A 462 8.55 -29.43 -2.54
N ASN A 463 9.49 -29.43 -3.48
CA ASN A 463 10.92 -29.62 -3.24
C ASN A 463 11.64 -28.32 -2.84
N ILE A 464 11.01 -27.16 -3.02
CA ILE A 464 11.62 -25.88 -2.66
C ILE A 464 11.51 -25.66 -1.15
N ASN A 465 12.66 -25.42 -0.51
CA ASN A 465 12.70 -25.06 0.91
C ASN A 465 12.41 -23.56 1.10
N ILE A 466 11.58 -23.22 2.09
CA ILE A 466 11.27 -21.83 2.45
C ILE A 466 12.14 -21.45 3.65
N VAL A 467 13.16 -20.63 3.42
CA VAL A 467 14.12 -20.25 4.46
C VAL A 467 13.48 -19.34 5.51
N LEU A 468 13.94 -19.47 6.75
CA LEU A 468 13.55 -18.63 7.89
C LEU A 468 12.03 -18.67 8.22
N VAL A 469 11.36 -19.74 7.81
CA VAL A 469 9.95 -20.03 8.13
C VAL A 469 9.88 -21.42 8.77
N PRO A 470 9.11 -21.59 9.86
CA PRO A 470 8.94 -22.91 10.45
C PRO A 470 8.32 -23.92 9.45
N PRO A 471 8.78 -25.16 9.38
CA PRO A 471 8.34 -26.15 8.39
C PRO A 471 6.83 -26.40 8.35
N ASN A 472 6.15 -26.32 9.51
CA ASN A 472 4.70 -26.49 9.61
C ASN A 472 3.89 -25.41 8.87
N HIS A 473 4.50 -24.29 8.46
CA HIS A 473 3.86 -23.25 7.65
C HIS A 473 4.12 -23.40 6.14
N HIS A 474 5.08 -24.24 5.73
CA HIS A 474 5.50 -24.35 4.32
C HIS A 474 4.35 -24.81 3.42
N SER A 475 3.57 -25.82 3.82
CA SER A 475 2.46 -26.32 3.02
C SER A 475 1.38 -25.25 2.78
N HIS A 476 1.07 -24.45 3.80
CA HIS A 476 0.10 -23.37 3.68
C HIS A 476 0.60 -22.27 2.72
N ILE A 477 1.86 -21.87 2.84
CA ILE A 477 2.46 -20.83 1.96
C ILE A 477 2.47 -21.33 0.51
N LYS A 478 2.93 -22.57 0.27
CA LYS A 478 2.94 -23.18 -1.08
C LYS A 478 1.56 -23.26 -1.69
N SER A 479 0.57 -23.69 -0.92
CA SER A 479 -0.84 -23.74 -1.36
C SER A 479 -1.38 -22.35 -1.71
N THR A 480 -1.06 -21.33 -0.91
CA THR A 480 -1.45 -19.94 -1.19
C THR A 480 -0.79 -19.42 -2.48
N THR A 481 0.49 -19.75 -2.68
CA THR A 481 1.23 -19.38 -3.90
C THR A 481 0.61 -20.03 -5.14
N ILE A 482 0.33 -21.34 -5.10
CA ILE A 482 -0.34 -22.05 -6.20
C ILE A 482 -1.68 -21.37 -6.52
N LYS A 483 -2.49 -21.08 -5.52
CA LYS A 483 -3.78 -20.40 -5.72
C LYS A 483 -3.61 -19.03 -6.39
N SER A 484 -2.66 -18.23 -5.94
CA SER A 484 -2.39 -16.90 -6.51
C SER A 484 -1.92 -16.98 -7.95
N PHE A 485 -1.05 -17.95 -8.26
CA PHE A 485 -0.52 -18.13 -9.63
C PHE A 485 -1.53 -18.80 -10.57
N THR A 486 -2.44 -19.62 -10.05
CA THR A 486 -3.61 -20.10 -10.82
C THR A 486 -4.51 -18.91 -11.20
N GLY A 487 -4.76 -17.98 -10.27
CA GLY A 487 -5.48 -16.74 -10.60
C GLY A 487 -4.78 -15.90 -11.66
N LEU A 488 -3.44 -15.86 -11.65
CA LEU A 488 -2.66 -15.19 -12.68
C LEU A 488 -2.77 -15.88 -14.06
N LEU A 489 -2.80 -17.22 -14.10
CA LEU A 489 -3.07 -17.97 -15.34
C LEU A 489 -4.49 -17.73 -15.86
N ASN A 490 -5.48 -17.63 -14.99
CA ASN A 490 -6.85 -17.27 -15.38
C ASN A 490 -6.90 -15.87 -16.01
N TYR A 491 -6.16 -14.90 -15.45
CA TYR A 491 -6.00 -13.57 -16.04
C TYR A 491 -5.34 -13.63 -17.43
N LEU A 492 -4.35 -14.50 -17.63
CA LEU A 492 -3.67 -14.67 -18.92
C LEU A 492 -4.62 -15.15 -20.02
N ASN A 493 -5.57 -16.02 -19.67
CA ASN A 493 -6.52 -16.61 -20.58
C ASN A 493 -7.68 -15.69 -20.97
N ASP A 494 -7.78 -14.49 -20.38
CA ASP A 494 -8.76 -13.49 -20.79
C ASP A 494 -8.41 -12.96 -22.20
N GLU A 495 -9.31 -13.15 -23.16
CA GLU A 495 -9.11 -12.81 -24.57
C GLU A 495 -9.43 -11.34 -24.89
N SER A 496 -9.80 -10.53 -23.91
CA SER A 496 -10.24 -9.14 -24.11
C SER A 496 -9.24 -8.25 -24.84
N LEU A 497 -7.95 -8.60 -24.82
CA LEU A 497 -6.86 -7.87 -25.47
C LEU A 497 -6.10 -8.71 -26.52
N ASN A 498 -6.64 -9.86 -26.94
CA ASN A 498 -5.99 -10.69 -27.97
C ASN A 498 -6.08 -9.98 -29.34
N ASN A 499 -4.99 -9.26 -29.71
CA ASN A 499 -4.95 -8.39 -30.87
C ASN A 499 -3.52 -8.33 -31.44
N GLU A 500 -3.34 -8.74 -32.70
CA GLU A 500 -2.05 -8.71 -33.40
C GLU A 500 -1.45 -7.28 -33.46
N GLN A 501 -2.28 -6.24 -33.53
CA GLN A 501 -1.82 -4.86 -33.53
C GLN A 501 -1.13 -4.50 -32.20
N LEU A 502 -1.68 -4.92 -31.07
CA LEU A 502 -1.07 -4.67 -29.76
C LEU A 502 0.28 -5.40 -29.60
N LEU A 503 0.39 -6.61 -30.14
CA LEU A 503 1.65 -7.35 -30.17
C LEU A 503 2.70 -6.66 -31.05
N ASN A 504 2.29 -6.14 -32.21
CA ASN A 504 3.16 -5.35 -33.07
C ASN A 504 3.60 -4.04 -32.38
N ASP A 505 2.68 -3.35 -31.72
CA ASP A 505 3.00 -2.16 -30.90
C ASP A 505 4.00 -2.48 -29.78
N PHE A 506 3.87 -3.64 -29.14
CA PHE A 506 4.85 -4.13 -28.16
C PHE A 506 6.25 -4.21 -28.77
N TYR A 507 6.42 -4.84 -29.94
CA TYR A 507 7.72 -4.94 -30.59
C TYR A 507 8.30 -3.56 -30.94
N ILE A 508 7.52 -2.72 -31.63
CA ILE A 508 7.98 -1.41 -32.09
C ILE A 508 8.40 -0.53 -30.91
N LYS A 509 7.54 -0.38 -29.90
CA LYS A 509 7.80 0.50 -28.77
C LYS A 509 8.91 -0.05 -27.86
N THR A 510 9.00 -1.38 -27.74
CA THR A 510 10.10 -2.02 -27.00
C THR A 510 11.44 -1.76 -27.67
N GLU A 511 11.54 -1.89 -28.99
CA GLU A 511 12.78 -1.66 -29.74
C GLU A 511 13.22 -0.19 -29.70
N ILE A 512 12.27 0.76 -29.78
CA ILE A 512 12.57 2.19 -29.60
C ILE A 512 13.18 2.43 -28.22
N MET A 513 12.56 1.90 -27.16
CA MET A 513 13.05 2.08 -25.79
C MET A 513 14.37 1.34 -25.54
N ASP A 514 14.57 0.16 -26.13
CA ASP A 514 15.82 -0.60 -26.06
C ASP A 514 16.97 0.20 -26.66
N LYS A 515 16.75 0.74 -27.84
CA LYS A 515 17.72 1.63 -28.51
C LYS A 515 18.05 2.87 -27.66
N GLN A 516 17.03 3.53 -27.09
CA GLN A 516 17.19 4.70 -26.24
C GLN A 516 17.97 4.42 -24.94
N ARG A 517 17.84 3.20 -24.40
CA ARG A 517 18.41 2.81 -23.12
C ARG A 517 19.64 1.91 -23.25
N ASN A 518 20.06 1.57 -24.46
CA ASN A 518 21.09 0.59 -24.78
C ASN A 518 20.82 -0.76 -24.07
N GLN A 519 19.63 -1.29 -24.31
CA GLN A 519 19.14 -2.56 -23.75
C GLN A 519 18.72 -3.50 -24.88
N ASN A 520 18.52 -4.80 -24.54
CA ASN A 520 18.03 -5.81 -25.47
C ASN A 520 17.06 -6.75 -24.73
N TRP A 521 15.78 -6.69 -25.06
CA TRP A 521 14.77 -7.50 -24.40
C TRP A 521 14.91 -9.00 -24.73
N LYS A 522 15.32 -9.33 -25.96
CA LYS A 522 15.48 -10.73 -26.41
C LYS A 522 16.57 -11.46 -25.64
N GLU A 523 17.64 -10.75 -25.30
CA GLU A 523 18.72 -11.29 -24.47
C GLU A 523 18.35 -11.31 -22.96
N THR A 524 17.51 -10.38 -22.53
CA THR A 524 17.12 -10.28 -21.13
C THR A 524 16.03 -11.29 -20.77
N PHE A 525 15.11 -11.56 -21.70
CA PHE A 525 14.00 -12.51 -21.55
C PHE A 525 14.02 -13.56 -22.67
N PRO A 526 15.04 -14.42 -22.72
CA PRO A 526 15.19 -15.39 -23.80
C PRO A 526 14.02 -16.36 -23.89
N GLU A 527 13.43 -16.76 -22.74
CA GLU A 527 12.25 -17.64 -22.70
C GLU A 527 11.02 -17.02 -23.35
N LEU A 528 10.77 -15.72 -23.16
CA LEU A 528 9.68 -15.01 -23.83
C LEU A 528 9.94 -14.91 -25.34
N ASN A 529 11.18 -14.57 -25.71
CA ASN A 529 11.58 -14.48 -27.11
C ASN A 529 11.41 -15.84 -27.83
N GLU A 530 11.86 -16.94 -27.21
CA GLU A 530 11.72 -18.28 -27.74
C GLU A 530 10.24 -18.69 -27.94
N ILE A 531 9.40 -18.39 -26.96
CA ILE A 531 7.97 -18.67 -27.04
C ILE A 531 7.32 -17.88 -28.18
N LEU A 532 7.72 -16.64 -28.42
CA LEU A 532 7.12 -15.79 -29.45
C LEU A 532 7.61 -16.11 -30.87
N ILE A 533 8.84 -16.64 -31.03
CA ILE A 533 9.40 -17.02 -32.33
C ILE A 533 8.89 -18.40 -32.79
N ASN A 534 8.81 -19.35 -31.89
CA ASN A 534 8.43 -20.74 -32.19
C ASN A 534 6.90 -20.90 -32.11
N LYS A 535 6.23 -20.58 -33.22
CA LYS A 535 4.77 -20.74 -33.36
C LYS A 535 4.31 -22.19 -33.18
#